data_6a04a908b8cc2c5412f6c54164e533d9
#
_entry.id   6a04a908b8cc2c5412f6c54164e533d9
#
_cell.length_a   1.000
_cell.length_b   1.000
_cell.length_c   1.000
_cell.angle_alpha   90.00
_cell.angle_beta   90.00
_cell.angle_gamma   90.00
#
_symmetry.space_group_name_H-M   'P 1'
#
loop_
_entity.id
_entity.type
_entity.pdbx_description
1 polymer ?
#
loop_
_entity_poly.entity_id
_entity_poly.type
_entity_poly.pdbx_seq_one_letter_code
_entity_poly.pdbx_strand_id
1 'polypeptide(L)'
;MNDLHFYVAAIVDRDALVAIAKREITEEITLDDNGELLCTREQTVTFSNGVVVHQSVEQTFEHSLNEAVCAECWISYRVVHEPETMNITPKRKHFINTCQQSFWLSIRRMQQ
;
A
#
# COMPACT_ATOMS: atom_id res chain seq x y z
N MET A 1 -9.81 9.13 12.98
CA MET A 1 -9.29 8.30 11.89
C MET A 1 -8.19 7.39 12.40
N ASN A 2 -8.59 6.39 13.14
CA ASN A 2 -7.66 5.44 13.75
C ASN A 2 -7.60 4.10 13.03
N ASP A 3 -8.18 3.99 11.83
CA ASP A 3 -8.15 2.79 11.03
C ASP A 3 -7.19 2.96 9.85
N LEU A 4 -6.27 2.02 9.68
CA LEU A 4 -5.27 2.07 8.62
C LEU A 4 -5.89 2.19 7.22
N HIS A 5 -7.08 1.65 7.01
CA HIS A 5 -7.70 1.68 5.68
C HIS A 5 -7.92 3.10 5.14
N PHE A 6 -8.15 4.10 6.01
CA PHE A 6 -8.27 5.50 5.58
C PHE A 6 -6.98 5.99 4.91
N TYR A 7 -5.85 5.60 5.46
CA TYR A 7 -4.53 6.02 4.95
C TYR A 7 -4.16 5.26 3.70
N VAL A 8 -4.46 3.96 3.65
CA VAL A 8 -4.25 3.14 2.45
C VAL A 8 -5.12 3.66 1.30
N ALA A 9 -6.39 3.99 1.55
CA ALA A 9 -7.28 4.55 0.55
C ALA A 9 -6.73 5.86 -0.03
N ALA A 10 -6.17 6.72 0.82
CA ALA A 10 -5.54 7.96 0.37
C ALA A 10 -4.30 7.71 -0.49
N ILE A 11 -3.48 6.72 -0.11
CA ILE A 11 -2.26 6.37 -0.85
C ILE A 11 -2.59 5.88 -2.26
N VAL A 12 -3.67 5.11 -2.42
CA VAL A 12 -4.09 4.57 -3.72
C VAL A 12 -5.13 5.45 -4.42
N ASP A 13 -5.31 6.68 -3.96
CA ASP A 13 -6.22 7.68 -4.52
C ASP A 13 -7.70 7.24 -4.58
N ARG A 14 -8.16 6.59 -3.51
CA ARG A 14 -9.56 6.18 -3.38
C ARG A 14 -10.22 6.90 -2.22
N ASP A 15 -11.23 7.73 -2.50
CA ASP A 15 -12.09 8.38 -1.50
C ASP A 15 -11.32 8.84 -0.24
N ALA A 16 -10.28 9.63 -0.46
CA ALA A 16 -9.37 10.03 0.58
C ALA A 16 -10.03 10.99 1.57
N LEU A 17 -10.21 10.55 2.80
CA LEU A 17 -10.68 11.38 3.91
C LEU A 17 -9.52 12.04 4.66
N VAL A 18 -8.29 11.64 4.34
CA VAL A 18 -7.08 12.16 4.97
C VAL A 18 -6.20 12.79 3.90
N ALA A 19 -5.74 14.00 4.16
CA ALA A 19 -4.90 14.72 3.19
C ALA A 19 -3.44 14.29 3.31
N ILE A 20 -2.80 14.10 2.14
CA ILE A 20 -1.38 13.77 2.05
C ILE A 20 -0.59 15.08 1.99
N ALA A 21 0.38 15.23 2.89
CA ALA A 21 1.27 16.39 2.92
C ALA A 21 2.52 16.17 2.08
N LYS A 22 3.06 14.93 2.05
CA LYS A 22 4.31 14.62 1.36
C LYS A 22 4.37 13.16 0.98
N ARG A 23 4.95 12.87 -0.20
CA ARG A 23 5.26 11.51 -0.66
C ARG A 23 6.74 11.43 -1.04
N GLU A 24 7.41 10.38 -0.58
CA GLU A 24 8.76 10.05 -1.01
C GLU A 24 8.71 8.66 -1.62
N ILE A 25 9.03 8.55 -2.90
CA ILE A 25 8.92 7.31 -3.66
C ILE A 25 10.30 6.94 -4.20
N THR A 26 10.68 5.67 -4.00
CA THR A 26 11.87 5.09 -4.61
C THR A 26 11.47 3.82 -5.36
N GLU A 27 12.05 3.63 -6.53
CA GLU A 27 11.83 2.44 -7.34
C GLU A 27 13.16 1.82 -7.72
N GLU A 28 13.23 0.50 -7.67
CA GLU A 28 14.42 -0.24 -8.06
C GLU A 28 13.99 -1.43 -8.90
N ILE A 29 14.68 -1.64 -10.02
CA ILE A 29 14.46 -2.78 -10.89
C ILE A 29 15.73 -3.62 -10.85
N THR A 30 15.59 -4.88 -10.44
CA THR A 30 16.70 -5.83 -10.34
C THR A 30 16.36 -7.10 -11.08
N LEU A 31 17.38 -7.92 -11.35
CA LEU A 31 17.19 -9.27 -11.86
C LEU A 31 17.23 -10.23 -10.68
N ASP A 32 16.27 -11.14 -10.63
CA ASP A 32 16.28 -12.19 -9.62
C ASP A 32 17.23 -13.34 -10.04
N ASP A 33 17.32 -14.38 -9.21
CA ASP A 33 18.20 -15.51 -9.47
C ASP A 33 17.83 -16.31 -10.73
N ASN A 34 16.61 -16.16 -11.22
CA ASN A 34 16.11 -16.82 -12.42
C ASN A 34 16.20 -15.93 -13.66
N GLY A 35 16.76 -14.72 -13.54
CA GLY A 35 16.84 -13.75 -14.62
C GLY A 35 15.56 -13.00 -14.90
N GLU A 36 14.57 -13.09 -14.01
CA GLU A 36 13.33 -12.33 -14.14
C GLU A 36 13.50 -10.92 -13.54
N LEU A 37 12.82 -9.95 -14.15
CA LEU A 37 12.85 -8.58 -13.66
C LEU A 37 11.98 -8.46 -12.41
N LEU A 38 12.57 -7.98 -11.32
CA LEU A 38 11.88 -7.68 -10.08
C LEU A 38 11.82 -6.16 -9.91
N CYS A 39 10.61 -5.64 -9.79
CA CYS A 39 10.39 -4.22 -9.49
C CYS A 39 10.03 -4.08 -8.02
N THR A 40 10.81 -3.30 -7.29
CA THR A 40 10.53 -2.96 -5.90
C THR A 40 10.25 -1.46 -5.83
N ARG A 41 9.09 -1.11 -5.31
CA ARG A 41 8.72 0.28 -5.10
C ARG A 41 8.46 0.49 -3.61
N GLU A 42 9.11 1.51 -3.06
CA GLU A 42 8.88 1.91 -1.68
C GLU A 42 8.39 3.34 -1.64
N GLN A 43 7.40 3.58 -0.82
CA GLN A 43 6.80 4.89 -0.69
C GLN A 43 6.58 5.22 0.78
N THR A 44 7.08 6.36 1.23
CA THR A 44 6.80 6.89 2.56
C THR A 44 5.88 8.09 2.40
N VAL A 45 4.70 8.01 3.01
CA VAL A 45 3.67 9.04 2.89
C VAL A 45 3.46 9.69 4.24
N THR A 46 3.62 11.00 4.27
CA THR A 46 3.34 11.83 5.46
C THR A 46 1.99 12.51 5.25
N PHE A 47 1.08 12.30 6.19
CA PHE A 47 -0.25 12.90 6.15
C PHE A 47 -0.27 14.22 6.92
N SER A 48 -1.22 15.08 6.59
CA SER A 48 -1.32 16.42 7.20
C SER A 48 -1.62 16.36 8.70
N ASN A 49 -2.12 15.24 9.21
CA ASN A 49 -2.37 15.06 10.65
C ASN A 49 -1.16 14.50 11.42
N GLY A 50 -0.01 14.35 10.76
CA GLY A 50 1.21 13.87 11.39
C GLY A 50 1.47 12.37 11.31
N VAL A 51 0.53 11.61 10.75
CA VAL A 51 0.70 10.16 10.55
C VAL A 51 1.65 9.91 9.39
N VAL A 52 2.54 8.93 9.54
CA VAL A 52 3.46 8.50 8.48
C VAL A 52 3.26 7.01 8.23
N VAL A 53 3.00 6.66 6.97
CA VAL A 53 2.79 5.27 6.55
C VAL A 53 3.81 4.92 5.47
N HIS A 54 4.41 3.74 5.59
CA HIS A 54 5.32 3.19 4.60
C HIS A 54 4.63 2.10 3.80
N GLN A 55 4.70 2.20 2.47
CA GLN A 55 4.21 1.19 1.53
C GLN A 55 5.40 0.54 0.84
N SER A 56 5.40 -0.80 0.77
CA SER A 56 6.37 -1.55 -0.01
C SER A 56 5.63 -2.43 -1.01
N VAL A 57 6.04 -2.36 -2.28
CA VAL A 57 5.44 -3.16 -3.35
C VAL A 57 6.55 -3.91 -4.08
N GLU A 58 6.45 -5.23 -4.14
CA GLU A 58 7.34 -6.08 -4.93
C GLU A 58 6.53 -6.78 -6.01
N GLN A 59 6.95 -6.65 -7.25
CA GLN A 59 6.26 -7.23 -8.39
C GLN A 59 7.28 -7.74 -9.40
N THR A 60 7.06 -8.98 -9.86
CA THR A 60 7.81 -9.53 -10.98
C THR A 60 7.10 -9.16 -12.28
N PHE A 61 7.90 -8.82 -13.32
CA PHE A 61 7.35 -8.65 -14.66
C PHE A 61 7.19 -10.03 -15.28
N GLU A 62 6.05 -10.64 -15.04
CA GLU A 62 5.68 -11.85 -15.74
C GLU A 62 4.87 -11.48 -16.97
N HIS A 63 5.21 -12.11 -18.11
CA HIS A 63 4.37 -12.03 -19.29
C HIS A 63 3.12 -12.88 -19.06
N SER A 64 2.22 -12.42 -18.20
CA SER A 64 0.95 -13.09 -18.05
C SER A 64 0.09 -12.73 -19.25
N LEU A 65 -0.20 -13.72 -20.07
CA LEU A 65 -1.15 -13.58 -21.17
C LEU A 65 -2.60 -13.61 -20.71
N ASN A 66 -2.83 -13.83 -19.43
CA ASN A 66 -4.17 -13.95 -18.87
C ASN A 66 -4.51 -12.73 -18.02
N GLU A 67 -5.15 -11.75 -18.65
CA GLU A 67 -5.59 -10.52 -18.00
C GLU A 67 -6.71 -10.74 -16.97
N ALA A 68 -7.34 -11.92 -16.97
CA ALA A 68 -8.44 -12.23 -16.05
C ALA A 68 -7.98 -12.57 -14.63
N VAL A 69 -6.68 -12.81 -14.44
CA VAL A 69 -6.11 -13.17 -13.13
C VAL A 69 -5.29 -12.01 -12.61
N CYS A 70 -5.54 -11.60 -11.35
CA CYS A 70 -4.71 -10.61 -10.69
C CYS A 70 -3.28 -11.14 -10.54
N ALA A 71 -2.32 -10.44 -11.15
CA ALA A 71 -0.92 -10.79 -11.03
C ALA A 71 -0.47 -10.71 -9.56
N GLU A 72 0.39 -11.64 -9.17
CA GLU A 72 0.97 -11.63 -7.83
C GLU A 72 1.81 -10.37 -7.62
N CYS A 73 1.50 -9.66 -6.53
CA CYS A 73 2.14 -8.39 -6.22
C CYS A 73 2.15 -8.23 -4.70
N TRP A 74 3.33 -8.34 -4.10
CA TRP A 74 3.46 -8.24 -2.65
C TRP A 74 3.37 -6.79 -2.22
N ILE A 75 2.28 -6.45 -1.53
CA ILE A 75 2.00 -5.09 -1.06
C ILE A 75 1.97 -5.09 0.46
N SER A 76 2.78 -4.25 1.08
CA SER A 76 2.84 -4.14 2.54
C SER A 76 2.69 -2.69 2.97
N TYR A 77 1.95 -2.49 4.05
CA TYR A 77 1.79 -1.18 4.68
C TYR A 77 2.21 -1.27 6.13
N ARG A 78 2.86 -0.22 6.62
CA ARG A 78 3.29 -0.12 8.00
C ARG A 78 3.14 1.31 8.50
N VAL A 79 2.55 1.47 9.68
CA VAL A 79 2.52 2.78 10.35
C VAL A 79 3.90 3.03 10.95
N VAL A 80 4.60 4.04 10.43
CA VAL A 80 5.95 4.40 10.86
C VAL A 80 5.89 5.36 12.05
N HIS A 81 4.93 6.29 12.02
CA HIS A 81 4.75 7.29 13.06
C HIS A 81 3.28 7.66 13.19
N GLU A 82 2.85 7.88 14.41
CA GLU A 82 1.52 8.41 14.71
C GLU A 82 1.62 9.37 15.90
N PRO A 83 0.78 10.44 15.94
CA PRO A 83 0.73 11.31 17.11
C PRO A 83 0.28 10.54 18.36
N GLU A 84 0.71 11.00 19.54
CA GLU A 84 0.39 10.35 20.81
C GLU A 84 -1.11 10.22 21.07
N THR A 85 -1.92 11.10 20.51
CA THR A 85 -3.37 11.10 20.66
C THR A 85 -4.07 10.09 19.75
N MET A 86 -3.32 9.41 18.89
CA MET A 86 -3.87 8.48 17.90
C MET A 86 -3.35 7.07 18.13
N ASN A 87 -4.20 6.11 17.82
CA ASN A 87 -3.82 4.70 17.85
C ASN A 87 -4.36 4.02 16.58
N ILE A 88 -3.57 4.07 15.54
CA ILE A 88 -3.96 3.52 14.24
C ILE A 88 -3.83 1.99 14.28
N THR A 89 -4.89 1.30 13.86
CA THR A 89 -4.92 -0.16 13.81
C THR A 89 -5.45 -0.63 12.47
N PRO A 90 -4.96 -1.74 11.90
CA PRO A 90 -3.73 -2.44 12.32
C PRO A 90 -2.47 -1.61 12.05
N LYS A 91 -1.37 -1.91 12.71
CA LYS A 91 -0.08 -1.22 12.47
C LYS A 91 0.59 -1.68 11.19
N ARG A 92 0.25 -2.88 10.73
CA ARG A 92 0.78 -3.49 9.52
C ARG A 92 -0.32 -4.23 8.79
N LYS A 93 -0.25 -4.21 7.47
CA LYS A 93 -1.16 -4.96 6.62
C LYS A 93 -0.44 -5.31 5.33
N HIS A 94 -0.65 -6.53 4.82
CA HIS A 94 -0.06 -6.95 3.56
C HIS A 94 -1.09 -7.67 2.69
N PHE A 95 -0.84 -7.66 1.38
CA PHE A 95 -1.66 -8.29 0.38
C PHE A 95 -0.77 -8.99 -0.63
N ILE A 96 -1.27 -10.05 -1.25
CA ILE A 96 -0.54 -10.81 -2.28
C ILE A 96 -0.90 -10.37 -3.70
N ASN A 97 -1.92 -9.53 -3.84
CA ASN A 97 -2.29 -8.92 -5.13
C ASN A 97 -3.17 -7.70 -4.90
N THR A 98 -3.38 -6.92 -5.96
CA THR A 98 -4.20 -5.70 -5.89
C THR A 98 -5.66 -6.00 -5.66
N CYS A 99 -6.15 -7.18 -6.06
CA CYS A 99 -7.54 -7.58 -5.83
C CYS A 99 -7.84 -7.75 -4.35
N GLN A 100 -6.92 -8.33 -3.58
CA GLN A 100 -7.06 -8.45 -2.13
C GLN A 100 -7.11 -7.08 -1.47
N GLN A 101 -6.24 -6.17 -1.88
CA GLN A 101 -6.23 -4.81 -1.35
C GLN A 101 -7.55 -4.10 -1.63
N SER A 102 -8.03 -4.17 -2.86
CA SER A 102 -9.29 -3.54 -3.26
C SER A 102 -10.47 -4.10 -2.49
N PHE A 103 -10.49 -5.42 -2.28
CA PHE A 103 -11.54 -6.10 -1.52
C PHE A 103 -11.56 -5.64 -0.06
N TRP A 104 -10.39 -5.58 0.57
CA TRP A 104 -10.26 -5.11 1.94
C TRP A 104 -10.74 -3.66 2.10
N LEU A 105 -10.35 -2.78 1.19
CA LEU A 105 -10.78 -1.38 1.21
C LEU A 105 -12.30 -1.27 1.05
N SER A 106 -12.90 -2.08 0.18
CA SER A 106 -14.35 -2.07 -0.04
C SER A 106 -15.11 -2.54 1.20
N ILE A 107 -14.66 -3.60 1.86
CA ILE A 107 -15.29 -4.10 3.07
C ILE A 107 -15.21 -3.05 4.19
N ARG A 108 -14.04 -2.47 4.41
CA ARG A 108 -13.86 -1.46 5.45
C ARG A 108 -14.72 -0.23 5.22
N ARG A 109 -14.85 0.18 3.98
CA ARG A 109 -15.70 1.30 3.61
C ARG A 109 -17.17 1.04 3.95
N MET A 110 -17.64 -0.20 3.72
CA MET A 110 -19.01 -0.58 4.01
C MET A 110 -19.33 -0.68 5.50
N GLN A 111 -18.32 -0.80 6.34
CA GLN A 111 -18.46 -0.90 7.81
C GLN A 111 -18.49 0.45 8.51
N GLN A 112 -18.39 1.52 7.79
CA GLN A 112 -18.41 2.87 8.34
C GLN A 112 -19.81 3.45 8.48
#